data_c6a127f98a89f00e5adf01025de24aea
#
_entry.id   c6a127f98a89f00e5adf01025de24aea
#
_cell.length_a   1.000
_cell.length_b   1.000
_cell.length_c   1.000
_cell.angle_alpha   90.00
_cell.angle_beta   90.00
_cell.angle_gamma   90.00
#
_symmetry.space_group_name_H-M   'P 1'
#
loop_
_entity.id
_entity.type
_entity.pdbx_description
1 polymer ?
#
loop_
_entity_poly.entity_id
_entity_poly.type
_entity_poly.pdbx_seq_one_letter_code
_entity_poly.pdbx_strand_id
1 'polypeptide(L)'
;MLREAAVHSDPCDMTMSMMREKQYEACERRLLAHPGLALFSDDATDWDAQSLFERSYFFSGKPQKLVTLEEMRTRVMNTLPAEAMFISQAEREILERLILSEGEMLLTDWDDIGAAESLVRRLWCGFRTQGNDWYLSLPACLTETVLNSLNQSEAAGLRERCFRYDATIHGLLYLTGLLHSSQAMDFFLSHVMHQSSPAAVEIARRYIQASFEYITDEKGEMVLLHPGLANPYQLVRSQSLSAMGTFEMSQTMMAGGMNGILPEEIPLHEKMCLSMRGAMRPDIDLNDAAEDLRMLAKQGVSLAELESVLSSLLAVLPTPEMLGALRQLYEGTPRWLGLKAALEH
;
A
#
# COMPACT_ATOMS: atom_id res chain seq x y z
N MET A 1 12.06 6.00 -8.97
CA MET A 1 11.99 6.85 -7.77
C MET A 1 11.51 5.98 -6.64
N LEU A 2 12.28 5.89 -5.57
CA LEU A 2 11.91 5.13 -4.39
C LEU A 2 10.66 5.77 -3.79
N ARG A 3 9.62 4.99 -3.46
CA ARG A 3 8.70 5.39 -2.41
C ARG A 3 9.55 5.47 -1.15
N GLU A 4 9.98 6.66 -0.77
CA GLU A 4 10.61 6.87 0.52
C GLU A 4 9.49 6.76 1.56
N ALA A 5 9.26 5.54 2.06
CA ALA A 5 8.66 5.38 3.36
C ALA A 5 9.43 6.29 4.35
N ALA A 6 8.80 6.79 5.39
CA ALA A 6 9.42 7.68 6.38
C ALA A 6 10.63 6.99 7.02
N VAL A 7 11.79 7.18 6.40
CA VAL A 7 12.97 6.32 6.47
C VAL A 7 13.72 6.43 7.79
N HIS A 8 13.41 7.45 8.61
CA HIS A 8 14.20 7.78 9.82
C HIS A 8 13.34 8.30 10.99
N SER A 9 12.07 7.89 11.08
CA SER A 9 11.25 8.27 12.25
C SER A 9 11.41 7.24 13.37
N ASP A 10 11.51 7.68 14.60
CA ASP A 10 11.35 6.82 15.77
C ASP A 10 9.90 6.29 15.74
N PRO A 11 9.67 4.97 15.89
CA PRO A 11 8.31 4.43 15.98
C PRO A 11 7.43 5.15 16.98
N CYS A 12 7.99 5.58 18.10
CA CYS A 12 7.25 6.31 19.15
C CYS A 12 6.84 7.73 18.74
N ASP A 13 7.47 8.31 17.73
CA ASP A 13 7.13 9.64 17.21
C ASP A 13 6.01 9.60 16.16
N MET A 14 5.51 8.41 15.82
CA MET A 14 4.54 8.22 14.73
C MET A 14 3.38 7.35 15.16
N THR A 15 2.19 7.93 15.14
CA THR A 15 0.92 7.18 15.25
C THR A 15 0.51 6.60 13.89
N MET A 16 -0.41 5.63 13.87
CA MET A 16 -0.97 5.07 12.62
C MET A 16 -1.66 6.14 11.78
N SER A 17 -2.37 7.06 12.42
CA SER A 17 -2.97 8.22 11.75
C SER A 17 -1.90 9.08 11.06
N MET A 18 -0.81 9.40 11.76
CA MET A 18 0.32 10.14 11.17
C MET A 18 1.02 9.35 10.05
N MET A 19 1.10 8.02 10.14
CA MET A 19 1.68 7.19 9.09
C MET A 19 0.80 7.19 7.85
N ARG A 20 -0.51 7.06 7.99
CA ARG A 20 -1.47 7.18 6.88
C ARG A 20 -1.37 8.57 6.24
N GLU A 21 -1.38 9.63 7.04
CA GLU A 21 -1.20 11.00 6.58
C GLU A 21 0.09 11.17 5.78
N LYS A 22 1.22 10.67 6.28
CA LYS A 22 2.50 10.71 5.54
C LYS A 22 2.49 9.91 4.25
N GLN A 23 1.76 8.80 4.18
CA GLN A 23 1.58 8.05 2.94
C GLN A 23 0.77 8.87 1.93
N TYR A 24 -0.34 9.47 2.37
CA TYR A 24 -1.13 10.38 1.53
C TYR A 24 -0.31 11.58 1.06
N GLU A 25 0.44 12.24 1.95
CA GLU A 25 1.36 13.31 1.59
C GLU A 25 2.44 12.86 0.59
N ALA A 26 2.90 11.63 0.67
CA ALA A 26 3.87 11.09 -0.28
C ALA A 26 3.22 10.85 -1.66
N CYS A 27 2.00 10.32 -1.72
CA CYS A 27 1.22 10.19 -2.95
C CYS A 27 0.90 11.57 -3.53
N GLU A 28 0.46 12.51 -2.69
CA GLU A 28 0.20 13.90 -3.03
C GLU A 28 1.42 14.56 -3.67
N ARG A 29 2.57 14.51 -3.01
CA ARG A 29 3.82 15.07 -3.55
C ARG A 29 4.19 14.48 -4.91
N ARG A 30 3.96 13.18 -5.12
CA ARG A 30 4.22 12.54 -6.41
C ARG A 30 3.25 12.99 -7.49
N LEU A 31 1.97 13.19 -7.15
CA LEU A 31 0.99 13.75 -8.08
C LEU A 31 1.30 15.23 -8.40
N LEU A 32 1.59 16.04 -7.37
CA LEU A 32 1.86 17.47 -7.52
C LEU A 32 3.22 17.77 -8.17
N ALA A 33 4.15 16.84 -8.19
CA ALA A 33 5.46 17.06 -8.83
C ALA A 33 5.36 17.44 -10.31
N HIS A 34 4.28 17.01 -10.99
CA HIS A 34 4.07 17.29 -12.42
C HIS A 34 2.57 17.38 -12.76
N PRO A 35 1.86 18.40 -12.25
CA PRO A 35 0.45 18.60 -12.58
C PRO A 35 0.31 18.95 -14.07
N GLY A 36 -0.74 18.43 -14.68
CA GLY A 36 -1.05 18.68 -16.08
C GLY A 36 -0.31 17.80 -17.09
N LEU A 37 0.64 16.98 -16.65
CA LEU A 37 1.37 16.09 -17.55
C LEU A 37 0.56 14.81 -17.79
N ALA A 38 0.03 14.65 -18.99
CA ALA A 38 -0.73 13.48 -19.42
C ALA A 38 -0.20 12.94 -20.74
N LEU A 39 0.01 11.62 -20.81
CA LEU A 39 0.58 10.97 -22.00
C LEU A 39 -0.27 11.18 -23.27
N PHE A 40 -1.58 11.25 -23.10
CA PHE A 40 -2.53 11.39 -24.21
C PHE A 40 -3.04 12.82 -24.40
N SER A 41 -2.38 13.83 -23.80
CA SER A 41 -2.66 15.23 -24.07
C SER A 41 -2.16 15.61 -25.46
N ASP A 42 -2.88 16.50 -26.16
CA ASP A 42 -2.48 17.01 -27.46
C ASP A 42 -1.20 17.85 -27.39
N ASP A 43 -0.93 18.45 -26.23
CA ASP A 43 0.26 19.28 -25.97
C ASP A 43 1.49 18.46 -25.51
N ALA A 44 1.37 17.14 -25.33
CA ALA A 44 2.46 16.30 -24.85
C ALA A 44 3.59 16.18 -25.86
N THR A 45 4.83 16.19 -25.39
CA THR A 45 6.07 16.12 -26.19
C THR A 45 6.91 14.88 -25.88
N ASP A 46 7.92 14.57 -26.68
CA ASP A 46 8.86 13.49 -26.40
C ASP A 46 9.64 13.69 -25.09
N TRP A 47 9.86 14.94 -24.69
CA TRP A 47 10.45 15.25 -23.39
C TRP A 47 9.52 14.84 -22.24
N ASP A 48 8.22 15.09 -22.39
CA ASP A 48 7.21 14.67 -21.43
C ASP A 48 7.12 13.14 -21.37
N ALA A 49 7.21 12.46 -22.52
CA ALA A 49 7.22 11.00 -22.58
C ALA A 49 8.38 10.39 -21.78
N GLN A 50 9.59 10.96 -21.87
CA GLN A 50 10.73 10.50 -21.07
C GLN A 50 10.49 10.69 -19.57
N SER A 51 9.99 11.85 -19.15
CA SER A 51 9.66 12.15 -17.76
C SER A 51 8.56 11.24 -17.22
N LEU A 52 7.51 10.99 -18.01
CA LEU A 52 6.42 10.07 -17.66
C LEU A 52 6.91 8.64 -17.55
N PHE A 53 7.78 8.19 -18.48
CA PHE A 53 8.36 6.86 -18.44
C PHE A 53 9.12 6.60 -17.16
N GLU A 54 9.99 7.54 -16.74
CA GLU A 54 10.79 7.41 -15.52
C GLU A 54 9.97 7.31 -14.24
N ARG A 55 8.74 7.85 -14.24
CA ARG A 55 7.83 7.84 -13.10
C ARG A 55 6.78 6.73 -13.16
N SER A 56 6.66 6.09 -14.32
CA SER A 56 5.66 5.05 -14.55
C SER A 56 6.08 3.70 -13.96
N TYR A 57 5.13 2.78 -13.88
CA TYR A 57 5.42 1.37 -13.58
C TYR A 57 6.14 0.63 -14.72
N PHE A 58 6.29 1.26 -15.87
CA PHE A 58 7.06 0.70 -16.99
C PHE A 58 8.59 0.83 -16.79
N PHE A 59 9.02 1.70 -15.89
CA PHE A 59 10.44 1.92 -15.66
C PHE A 59 11.07 0.75 -14.90
N SER A 60 12.09 0.14 -15.51
CA SER A 60 12.93 -0.89 -14.90
C SER A 60 14.41 -0.58 -15.19
N GLY A 61 14.99 0.32 -14.41
CA GLY A 61 16.38 0.78 -14.60
C GLY A 61 16.51 2.00 -15.53
N LYS A 62 17.74 2.42 -15.83
CA LYS A 62 17.98 3.55 -16.72
C LYS A 62 17.61 3.17 -18.14
N PRO A 63 16.80 3.95 -18.86
CA PRO A 63 16.49 3.68 -20.25
C PRO A 63 17.78 3.77 -21.07
N GLN A 64 18.02 2.75 -21.89
CA GLN A 64 19.19 2.73 -22.79
C GLN A 64 19.01 3.66 -24.01
N LYS A 65 17.80 4.13 -24.24
CA LYS A 65 17.40 4.96 -25.37
C LYS A 65 16.29 5.93 -24.92
N LEU A 66 16.26 7.12 -25.51
CA LEU A 66 15.15 8.05 -25.35
C LEU A 66 13.85 7.39 -25.81
N VAL A 67 12.81 7.51 -25.00
CA VAL A 67 11.47 6.98 -25.28
C VAL A 67 10.66 8.09 -25.93
N THR A 68 10.10 7.82 -27.09
CA THR A 68 9.23 8.78 -27.79
C THR A 68 7.80 8.71 -27.27
N LEU A 69 7.04 9.80 -27.50
CA LEU A 69 5.63 9.87 -27.15
C LEU A 69 4.82 8.76 -27.84
N GLU A 70 5.09 8.50 -29.10
CA GLU A 70 4.41 7.46 -29.90
C GLU A 70 4.73 6.05 -29.36
N GLU A 71 5.99 5.77 -29.03
CA GLU A 71 6.38 4.49 -28.40
C GLU A 71 5.63 4.26 -27.07
N MET A 72 5.51 5.29 -26.25
CA MET A 72 4.81 5.21 -24.97
C MET A 72 3.30 5.01 -25.14
N ARG A 73 2.65 5.79 -26.02
CA ARG A 73 1.22 5.64 -26.34
C ARG A 73 0.91 4.25 -26.87
N THR A 74 1.69 3.77 -27.84
CA THR A 74 1.57 2.43 -28.38
C THR A 74 1.72 1.36 -27.30
N ARG A 75 2.69 1.53 -26.39
CA ARG A 75 2.91 0.58 -25.30
C ARG A 75 1.71 0.53 -24.35
N VAL A 76 1.20 1.68 -23.91
CA VAL A 76 0.01 1.76 -23.04
C VAL A 76 -1.20 1.12 -23.72
N MET A 77 -1.49 1.49 -24.96
CA MET A 77 -2.63 0.92 -25.71
C MET A 77 -2.55 -0.60 -25.85
N ASN A 78 -1.36 -1.14 -26.04
CA ASN A 78 -1.17 -2.59 -26.20
C ASN A 78 -1.25 -3.37 -24.87
N THR A 79 -0.88 -2.75 -23.76
CA THR A 79 -0.85 -3.43 -22.46
C THR A 79 -2.12 -3.23 -21.64
N LEU A 80 -2.82 -2.10 -21.82
CA LEU A 80 -4.00 -1.74 -21.06
C LEU A 80 -5.08 -2.83 -21.01
N PRO A 81 -5.49 -3.48 -22.12
CA PRO A 81 -6.53 -4.49 -22.06
C PRO A 81 -6.21 -5.67 -21.13
N ALA A 82 -4.93 -6.07 -21.10
CA ALA A 82 -4.49 -7.14 -20.21
C ALA A 82 -4.35 -6.65 -18.76
N GLU A 83 -3.81 -5.45 -18.56
CA GLU A 83 -3.58 -4.89 -17.21
C GLU A 83 -4.86 -4.47 -16.50
N ALA A 84 -5.87 -3.99 -17.24
CA ALA A 84 -7.16 -3.59 -16.68
C ALA A 84 -7.94 -4.75 -16.02
N MET A 85 -7.58 -5.98 -16.33
CA MET A 85 -8.10 -7.16 -15.62
C MET A 85 -7.46 -7.36 -14.23
N PHE A 86 -6.27 -6.77 -14.02
CA PHE A 86 -5.45 -6.90 -12.81
C PHE A 86 -5.25 -5.53 -12.15
N ILE A 87 -6.34 -4.92 -11.70
CA ILE A 87 -6.34 -3.67 -10.96
C ILE A 87 -6.93 -3.89 -9.56
N SER A 88 -6.54 -3.05 -8.62
CA SER A 88 -7.12 -3.05 -7.29
C SER A 88 -8.59 -2.61 -7.32
N GLN A 89 -9.33 -2.93 -6.26
CA GLN A 89 -10.72 -2.50 -6.15
C GLN A 89 -10.84 -0.97 -6.15
N ALA A 90 -9.94 -0.28 -5.43
CA ALA A 90 -9.92 1.17 -5.37
C ALA A 90 -9.63 1.82 -6.75
N GLU A 91 -8.66 1.27 -7.51
CA GLU A 91 -8.40 1.73 -8.89
C GLU A 91 -9.64 1.54 -9.78
N ARG A 92 -10.34 0.41 -9.64
CA ARG A 92 -11.55 0.15 -10.39
C ARG A 92 -12.67 1.13 -10.07
N GLU A 93 -12.92 1.38 -8.79
CA GLU A 93 -13.96 2.32 -8.35
C GLU A 93 -13.72 3.74 -8.87
N ILE A 94 -12.45 4.18 -8.89
CA ILE A 94 -12.07 5.47 -9.51
C ILE A 94 -12.33 5.46 -11.02
N LEU A 95 -11.95 4.40 -11.74
CA LEU A 95 -12.20 4.31 -13.18
C LEU A 95 -13.69 4.31 -13.51
N GLU A 96 -14.52 3.60 -12.73
CA GLU A 96 -15.97 3.61 -12.90
C GLU A 96 -16.55 5.02 -12.66
N ARG A 97 -16.09 5.74 -11.64
CA ARG A 97 -16.50 7.15 -11.40
C ARG A 97 -16.05 8.08 -12.51
N LEU A 98 -14.82 7.92 -13.02
CA LEU A 98 -14.31 8.69 -14.17
C LEU A 98 -15.17 8.49 -15.42
N ILE A 99 -15.53 7.24 -15.72
CA ILE A 99 -16.38 6.92 -16.87
C ILE A 99 -17.78 7.56 -16.71
N LEU A 100 -18.36 7.49 -15.53
CA LEU A 100 -19.67 8.10 -15.22
C LEU A 100 -19.63 9.63 -15.26
N SER A 101 -18.48 10.24 -15.00
CA SER A 101 -18.24 11.68 -15.01
C SER A 101 -17.67 12.19 -16.35
N GLU A 102 -17.92 11.48 -17.45
CA GLU A 102 -17.48 11.85 -18.81
C GLU A 102 -15.96 12.02 -18.94
N GLY A 103 -15.19 11.31 -18.11
CA GLY A 103 -13.73 11.22 -18.18
C GLY A 103 -12.97 12.20 -17.27
N GLU A 104 -13.64 13.03 -16.49
CA GLU A 104 -12.98 13.90 -15.50
C GLU A 104 -13.73 13.90 -14.17
N MET A 105 -12.98 13.87 -13.06
CA MET A 105 -13.55 13.97 -11.71
C MET A 105 -12.69 14.81 -10.77
N LEU A 106 -13.34 15.44 -9.80
CA LEU A 106 -12.68 16.09 -8.66
C LEU A 106 -12.30 15.03 -7.62
N LEU A 107 -11.06 15.03 -7.16
CA LEU A 107 -10.61 14.21 -6.04
C LEU A 107 -10.93 14.97 -4.74
N THR A 108 -11.91 14.48 -4.00
CA THR A 108 -12.37 15.08 -2.74
C THR A 108 -12.04 14.22 -1.53
N ASP A 109 -11.73 12.94 -1.75
CA ASP A 109 -11.45 11.97 -0.70
C ASP A 109 -9.96 11.64 -0.68
N TRP A 110 -9.35 11.73 0.49
CA TRP A 110 -7.96 11.37 0.70
C TRP A 110 -7.70 9.87 0.45
N ASP A 111 -8.67 9.02 0.69
CA ASP A 111 -8.56 7.59 0.45
C ASP A 111 -8.40 7.26 -1.05
N ASP A 112 -8.88 8.14 -1.93
CA ASP A 112 -8.72 8.00 -3.37
C ASP A 112 -7.31 8.32 -3.89
N ILE A 113 -6.50 9.07 -3.14
CA ILE A 113 -5.20 9.59 -3.63
C ILE A 113 -4.24 8.48 -4.02
N GLY A 114 -4.19 7.40 -3.26
CA GLY A 114 -3.31 6.26 -3.55
C GLY A 114 -3.68 5.58 -4.87
N ALA A 115 -4.95 5.34 -5.11
CA ALA A 115 -5.44 4.73 -6.34
C ALA A 115 -5.33 5.70 -7.54
N ALA A 116 -5.58 7.01 -7.33
CA ALA A 116 -5.36 8.03 -8.35
C ALA A 116 -3.89 8.10 -8.78
N GLU A 117 -2.96 8.13 -7.82
CA GLU A 117 -1.51 8.10 -8.09
C GLU A 117 -1.11 6.84 -8.86
N SER A 118 -1.67 5.68 -8.48
CA SER A 118 -1.45 4.42 -9.19
C SER A 118 -1.90 4.50 -10.65
N LEU A 119 -3.10 5.00 -10.94
CA LEU A 119 -3.62 5.16 -12.29
C LEU A 119 -2.79 6.15 -13.14
N VAL A 120 -2.29 7.22 -12.53
CA VAL A 120 -1.36 8.16 -13.18
C VAL A 120 -0.03 7.46 -13.51
N ARG A 121 0.52 6.65 -12.61
CA ARG A 121 1.75 5.87 -12.84
C ARG A 121 1.57 4.74 -13.86
N ARG A 122 0.36 4.24 -14.06
CA ARG A 122 0.02 3.34 -15.19
C ARG A 122 -0.05 4.09 -16.51
N LEU A 123 -0.02 5.42 -16.49
CA LEU A 123 -0.18 6.32 -17.63
C LEU A 123 -1.58 6.26 -18.27
N TRP A 124 -2.56 5.81 -17.50
CA TRP A 124 -3.96 5.77 -17.95
C TRP A 124 -4.68 7.07 -17.68
N CYS A 125 -4.33 7.76 -16.61
CA CYS A 125 -4.95 9.00 -16.19
C CYS A 125 -3.96 10.16 -16.21
N GLY A 126 -4.49 11.35 -16.47
CA GLY A 126 -3.83 12.63 -16.23
C GLY A 126 -4.25 13.21 -14.89
N PHE A 127 -3.37 14.01 -14.28
CA PHE A 127 -3.66 14.73 -13.04
C PHE A 127 -3.37 16.20 -13.24
N ARG A 128 -4.29 17.07 -12.80
CA ARG A 128 -4.11 18.53 -12.82
C ARG A 128 -4.65 19.18 -11.57
N THR A 129 -4.14 20.37 -11.26
CA THR A 129 -4.65 21.22 -10.18
C THR A 129 -5.26 22.51 -10.75
N GLN A 130 -6.32 23.00 -10.10
CA GLN A 130 -6.92 24.30 -10.39
C GLN A 130 -7.25 24.99 -9.06
N GLY A 131 -6.42 25.95 -8.66
CA GLY A 131 -6.46 26.49 -7.30
C GLY A 131 -6.11 25.39 -6.29
N ASN A 132 -7.01 25.12 -5.36
CA ASN A 132 -6.88 24.07 -4.36
C ASN A 132 -7.56 22.74 -4.80
N ASP A 133 -8.22 22.74 -5.94
CA ASP A 133 -8.94 21.58 -6.42
C ASP A 133 -8.03 20.68 -7.26
N TRP A 134 -8.22 19.36 -7.10
CA TRP A 134 -7.46 18.34 -7.78
C TRP A 134 -8.36 17.55 -8.72
N TYR A 135 -7.94 17.42 -9.94
CA TYR A 135 -8.71 16.74 -10.98
C TYR A 135 -7.92 15.56 -11.53
N LEU A 136 -8.62 14.43 -11.63
CA LEU A 136 -8.15 13.25 -12.33
C LEU A 136 -8.91 13.13 -13.64
N SER A 137 -8.22 12.82 -14.74
CA SER A 137 -8.84 12.68 -16.06
C SER A 137 -8.45 11.38 -16.73
N LEU A 138 -9.43 10.70 -17.33
CA LEU A 138 -9.24 9.53 -18.20
C LEU A 138 -9.39 10.00 -19.64
N PRO A 139 -8.35 9.88 -20.48
CA PRO A 139 -8.42 10.27 -21.89
C PRO A 139 -9.52 9.52 -22.65
N ALA A 140 -10.29 10.23 -23.47
CA ALA A 140 -11.40 9.65 -24.21
C ALA A 140 -11.00 8.44 -25.09
N CYS A 141 -9.78 8.45 -25.64
CA CYS A 141 -9.25 7.34 -26.44
C CYS A 141 -9.02 6.05 -25.62
N LEU A 142 -8.94 6.12 -24.30
CA LEU A 142 -8.79 4.95 -23.42
C LEU A 142 -10.11 4.45 -22.84
N THR A 143 -11.14 5.30 -22.77
CA THR A 143 -12.41 5.03 -22.07
C THR A 143 -13.07 3.75 -22.55
N GLU A 144 -13.22 3.58 -23.85
CA GLU A 144 -13.86 2.39 -24.42
C GLU A 144 -13.04 1.12 -24.12
N THR A 145 -11.73 1.19 -24.25
CA THR A 145 -10.83 0.05 -23.97
C THR A 145 -10.87 -0.34 -22.49
N VAL A 146 -10.86 0.62 -21.59
CA VAL A 146 -11.00 0.39 -20.14
C VAL A 146 -12.36 -0.25 -19.85
N LEU A 147 -13.46 0.34 -20.32
CA LEU A 147 -14.81 -0.16 -20.08
C LEU A 147 -14.99 -1.60 -20.59
N ASN A 148 -14.53 -1.89 -21.80
CA ASN A 148 -14.60 -3.23 -22.38
C ASN A 148 -13.78 -4.24 -21.56
N SER A 149 -12.59 -3.86 -21.10
CA SER A 149 -11.73 -4.72 -20.29
C SER A 149 -12.31 -4.99 -18.89
N LEU A 150 -12.90 -3.98 -18.25
CA LEU A 150 -13.55 -4.14 -16.96
C LEU A 150 -14.78 -5.05 -17.01
N ASN A 151 -15.49 -5.09 -18.14
CA ASN A 151 -16.73 -5.85 -18.35
C ASN A 151 -16.52 -7.25 -18.93
N GLN A 152 -15.29 -7.68 -19.19
CA GLN A 152 -15.03 -9.05 -19.66
C GLN A 152 -15.47 -10.08 -18.61
N SER A 153 -16.13 -11.14 -19.06
CA SER A 153 -16.65 -12.20 -18.17
C SER A 153 -15.54 -12.90 -17.38
N GLU A 154 -14.35 -13.03 -17.95
CA GLU A 154 -13.18 -13.62 -17.30
C GLU A 154 -12.59 -12.73 -16.21
N ALA A 155 -12.82 -11.42 -16.28
CA ALA A 155 -12.32 -10.46 -15.31
C ALA A 155 -12.88 -10.67 -13.89
N ALA A 156 -14.09 -11.18 -13.75
CA ALA A 156 -14.71 -11.46 -12.46
C ALA A 156 -13.93 -12.52 -11.66
N GLY A 157 -13.58 -13.64 -12.30
CA GLY A 157 -12.81 -14.71 -11.67
C GLY A 157 -11.34 -14.29 -11.41
N LEU A 158 -10.77 -13.47 -12.27
CA LEU A 158 -9.43 -12.90 -12.05
C LEU A 158 -9.43 -11.94 -10.86
N ARG A 159 -10.42 -11.05 -10.76
CA ARG A 159 -10.57 -10.13 -9.61
C ARG A 159 -10.68 -10.87 -8.30
N GLU A 160 -11.48 -11.94 -8.23
CA GLU A 160 -11.58 -12.74 -7.01
C GLU A 160 -10.21 -13.34 -6.61
N ARG A 161 -9.41 -13.81 -7.58
CA ARG A 161 -8.06 -14.30 -7.30
C ARG A 161 -7.11 -13.18 -6.85
N CYS A 162 -7.17 -12.00 -7.49
CA CYS A 162 -6.41 -10.83 -7.05
C CYS A 162 -6.80 -10.42 -5.63
N PHE A 163 -8.08 -10.40 -5.31
CA PHE A 163 -8.57 -10.06 -3.97
C PHE A 163 -8.06 -11.02 -2.89
N ARG A 164 -8.09 -12.32 -3.18
CA ARG A 164 -7.51 -13.34 -2.28
C ARG A 164 -5.99 -13.19 -2.16
N TYR A 165 -5.33 -12.86 -3.25
CA TYR A 165 -3.90 -12.57 -3.25
C TYR A 165 -3.59 -11.36 -2.36
N ASP A 166 -4.30 -10.25 -2.53
CA ASP A 166 -4.09 -9.03 -1.73
C ASP A 166 -4.30 -9.31 -0.25
N ALA A 167 -5.41 -9.94 0.12
CA ALA A 167 -5.69 -10.32 1.50
C ALA A 167 -4.57 -11.18 2.09
N THR A 168 -4.01 -12.09 1.30
CA THR A 168 -2.90 -12.94 1.72
C THR A 168 -1.61 -12.17 1.95
N ILE A 169 -1.23 -11.33 0.99
CA ILE A 169 0.00 -10.55 1.11
C ILE A 169 -0.13 -9.55 2.26
N HIS A 170 -1.28 -8.91 2.43
CA HIS A 170 -1.54 -8.06 3.60
C HIS A 170 -1.46 -8.84 4.91
N GLY A 171 -2.01 -10.06 4.97
CA GLY A 171 -1.88 -10.93 6.13
C GLY A 171 -0.44 -11.31 6.43
N LEU A 172 0.35 -11.66 5.41
CA LEU A 172 1.78 -11.91 5.55
C LEU A 172 2.53 -10.67 6.05
N LEU A 173 2.28 -9.52 5.45
CA LEU A 173 2.89 -8.26 5.86
C LEU A 173 2.48 -7.89 7.31
N TYR A 174 1.23 -8.14 7.69
CA TYR A 174 0.77 -7.94 9.06
C TYR A 174 1.54 -8.81 10.07
N LEU A 175 1.87 -10.06 9.69
CA LEU A 175 2.61 -11.00 10.55
C LEU A 175 4.13 -10.70 10.58
N THR A 176 4.69 -10.28 9.45
CA THR A 176 6.14 -10.22 9.25
C THR A 176 6.70 -8.80 9.21
N GLY A 177 5.85 -7.79 9.00
CA GLY A 177 6.24 -6.40 8.77
C GLY A 177 6.79 -6.13 7.37
N LEU A 178 7.42 -7.12 6.74
CA LEU A 178 7.99 -7.01 5.39
C LEU A 178 7.99 -8.35 4.65
N LEU A 179 8.06 -8.27 3.31
CA LEU A 179 8.09 -9.45 2.43
C LEU A 179 8.92 -9.15 1.18
N HIS A 180 9.79 -10.08 0.76
CA HIS A 180 10.48 -9.93 -0.52
C HIS A 180 9.51 -9.96 -1.70
N SER A 181 9.69 -9.07 -2.65
CA SER A 181 8.84 -9.02 -3.85
C SER A 181 8.92 -10.29 -4.70
N SER A 182 10.04 -11.02 -4.65
CA SER A 182 10.17 -12.32 -5.32
C SER A 182 9.15 -13.33 -4.82
N GLN A 183 8.92 -13.41 -3.49
CA GLN A 183 7.93 -14.31 -2.89
C GLN A 183 6.51 -13.90 -3.26
N ALA A 184 6.21 -12.61 -3.20
CA ALA A 184 4.92 -12.07 -3.66
C ALA A 184 4.69 -12.34 -5.15
N MET A 185 5.74 -12.22 -5.97
CA MET A 185 5.74 -12.51 -7.40
C MET A 185 5.42 -13.98 -7.69
N ASP A 186 6.17 -14.90 -7.07
CA ASP A 186 5.98 -16.35 -7.24
C ASP A 186 4.56 -16.75 -6.86
N PHE A 187 4.04 -16.15 -5.79
CA PHE A 187 2.68 -16.37 -5.33
C PHE A 187 1.65 -15.83 -6.33
N PHE A 188 1.83 -14.63 -6.88
CA PHE A 188 0.94 -14.05 -7.90
C PHE A 188 0.93 -14.91 -9.17
N LEU A 189 2.09 -15.31 -9.66
CA LEU A 189 2.21 -16.12 -10.87
C LEU A 189 1.56 -17.50 -10.72
N SER A 190 1.67 -18.13 -9.54
CA SER A 190 1.09 -19.45 -9.29
C SER A 190 -0.40 -19.44 -9.01
N HIS A 191 -0.91 -18.45 -8.25
CA HIS A 191 -2.29 -18.47 -7.75
C HIS A 191 -3.25 -17.53 -8.51
N VAL A 192 -2.73 -16.49 -9.15
CA VAL A 192 -3.53 -15.55 -9.93
C VAL A 192 -3.43 -15.85 -11.43
N MET A 193 -2.20 -15.90 -11.95
CA MET A 193 -1.94 -16.02 -13.39
C MET A 193 -1.95 -17.48 -13.87
N HIS A 194 -1.58 -18.45 -13.03
CA HIS A 194 -1.34 -19.86 -13.37
C HIS A 194 -0.35 -20.05 -14.52
N GLN A 195 0.57 -19.10 -14.69
CA GLN A 195 1.61 -19.11 -15.73
C GLN A 195 2.77 -18.19 -15.33
N SER A 196 3.94 -18.43 -15.92
CA SER A 196 5.17 -17.67 -15.69
C SER A 196 5.83 -17.15 -16.96
N SER A 197 5.01 -16.76 -17.96
CA SER A 197 5.53 -16.14 -19.18
C SER A 197 6.14 -14.75 -18.87
N PRO A 198 7.07 -14.23 -19.69
CA PRO A 198 7.61 -12.88 -19.50
C PRO A 198 6.54 -11.79 -19.39
N ALA A 199 5.44 -11.91 -20.15
CA ALA A 199 4.32 -10.99 -20.08
C ALA A 199 3.58 -11.08 -18.72
N ALA A 200 3.37 -12.31 -18.21
CA ALA A 200 2.78 -12.52 -16.89
C ALA A 200 3.63 -11.97 -15.77
N VAL A 201 4.96 -12.14 -15.83
CA VAL A 201 5.90 -11.56 -14.87
C VAL A 201 5.81 -10.02 -14.86
N GLU A 202 5.71 -9.41 -16.03
CA GLU A 202 5.60 -7.94 -16.14
C GLU A 202 4.26 -7.42 -15.57
N ILE A 203 3.15 -8.11 -15.83
CA ILE A 203 1.84 -7.78 -15.24
C ILE A 203 1.91 -7.92 -13.71
N ALA A 204 2.44 -9.03 -13.21
CA ALA A 204 2.58 -9.29 -11.77
C ALA A 204 3.44 -8.21 -11.09
N ARG A 205 4.57 -7.83 -11.69
CA ARG A 205 5.44 -6.78 -11.18
C ARG A 205 4.71 -5.45 -11.03
N ARG A 206 3.97 -5.03 -12.06
CA ARG A 206 3.20 -3.77 -12.02
C ARG A 206 2.07 -3.81 -11.02
N TYR A 207 1.37 -4.96 -10.94
CA TYR A 207 0.31 -5.16 -9.96
C TYR A 207 0.86 -4.98 -8.53
N ILE A 208 1.94 -5.67 -8.21
CA ILE A 208 2.58 -5.60 -6.88
C ILE A 208 3.04 -4.17 -6.57
N GLN A 209 3.64 -3.48 -7.54
CA GLN A 209 4.07 -2.08 -7.36
C GLN A 209 2.89 -1.11 -7.17
N ALA A 210 1.74 -1.42 -7.75
CA ALA A 210 0.53 -0.60 -7.61
C ALA A 210 -0.18 -0.84 -6.27
N SER A 211 -0.20 -2.11 -5.80
CA SER A 211 -1.02 -2.52 -4.66
C SER A 211 -0.32 -2.38 -3.31
N PHE A 212 1.03 -2.40 -3.26
CA PHE A 212 1.76 -2.47 -1.99
C PHE A 212 2.82 -1.38 -1.86
N GLU A 213 3.02 -0.94 -0.61
CA GLU A 213 4.17 -0.11 -0.24
C GLU A 213 5.46 -0.93 -0.36
N TYR A 214 6.54 -0.31 -0.84
CA TYR A 214 7.83 -0.98 -0.96
C TYR A 214 9.03 -0.04 -0.86
N ILE A 215 10.17 -0.61 -0.51
CA ILE A 215 11.50 0.01 -0.64
C ILE A 215 12.39 -0.85 -1.54
N THR A 216 13.52 -0.30 -1.92
CA THR A 216 14.60 -1.07 -2.53
C THR A 216 15.70 -1.27 -1.48
N ASP A 217 16.10 -2.51 -1.25
CA ASP A 217 17.16 -2.84 -0.30
C ASP A 217 18.57 -2.48 -0.83
N GLU A 218 19.61 -2.74 -0.04
CA GLU A 218 21.00 -2.46 -0.39
C GLU A 218 21.50 -3.28 -1.61
N LYS A 219 20.80 -4.36 -1.96
CA LYS A 219 21.09 -5.21 -3.13
C LYS A 219 20.33 -4.79 -4.38
N GLY A 220 19.44 -3.81 -4.27
CA GLY A 220 18.56 -3.36 -5.34
C GLY A 220 17.31 -4.21 -5.49
N GLU A 221 17.00 -5.08 -4.52
CA GLU A 221 15.79 -5.91 -4.49
C GLU A 221 14.62 -5.14 -3.88
N MET A 222 13.43 -5.32 -4.45
CA MET A 222 12.21 -4.72 -3.95
C MET A 222 11.69 -5.52 -2.74
N VAL A 223 11.44 -4.81 -1.64
CA VAL A 223 10.89 -5.36 -0.39
C VAL A 223 9.58 -4.67 -0.10
N LEU A 224 8.50 -5.44 0.00
CA LEU A 224 7.17 -4.94 0.35
C LEU A 224 7.11 -4.68 1.85
N LEU A 225 6.32 -3.69 2.25
CA LEU A 225 6.24 -3.20 3.62
C LEU A 225 4.80 -3.22 4.13
N HIS A 226 4.64 -3.54 5.41
CA HIS A 226 3.39 -3.22 6.10
C HIS A 226 3.26 -1.69 6.23
N PRO A 227 2.08 -1.11 5.96
CA PRO A 227 1.87 0.34 6.02
C PRO A 227 2.22 0.98 7.37
N GLY A 228 2.03 0.23 8.47
CA GLY A 228 2.35 0.66 9.83
C GLY A 228 3.84 0.54 10.24
N LEU A 229 4.74 0.17 9.33
CA LEU A 229 6.15 0.00 9.64
C LEU A 229 6.89 1.34 9.58
N ALA A 230 7.33 1.86 10.73
CA ALA A 230 8.00 3.16 10.81
C ALA A 230 9.46 3.14 10.35
N ASN A 231 10.18 2.05 10.63
CA ASN A 231 11.60 1.94 10.26
C ASN A 231 11.90 0.65 9.49
N PRO A 232 11.63 0.62 8.18
CA PRO A 232 11.82 -0.57 7.36
C PRO A 232 13.27 -1.04 7.29
N TYR A 233 14.25 -0.15 7.27
CA TYR A 233 15.66 -0.53 7.15
C TYR A 233 16.18 -1.24 8.40
N GLN A 234 15.70 -0.87 9.58
CA GLN A 234 16.05 -1.58 10.81
C GLN A 234 15.54 -3.02 10.76
N LEU A 235 14.30 -3.21 10.30
CA LEU A 235 13.70 -4.53 10.19
C LEU A 235 14.39 -5.37 9.11
N VAL A 236 14.68 -4.81 7.94
CA VAL A 236 15.43 -5.48 6.86
C VAL A 236 16.80 -5.98 7.33
N ARG A 237 17.52 -5.18 8.15
CA ARG A 237 18.82 -5.58 8.69
C ARG A 237 18.71 -6.66 9.76
N SER A 238 17.64 -6.67 10.56
CA SER A 238 17.45 -7.61 11.67
C SER A 238 16.89 -8.96 11.24
N GLN A 239 16.12 -9.00 10.13
CA GLN A 239 15.53 -10.21 9.61
C GLN A 239 16.49 -10.90 8.63
N SER A 240 16.83 -12.16 8.92
CA SER A 240 17.46 -13.05 7.94
C SER A 240 16.37 -13.53 6.98
N LEU A 241 16.08 -12.73 5.94
CA LEU A 241 15.01 -12.96 4.97
C LEU A 241 15.14 -14.26 4.16
N SER A 242 16.33 -14.89 4.19
CA SER A 242 16.59 -16.19 3.56
C SER A 242 15.94 -17.39 4.28
N ALA A 243 15.34 -17.18 5.45
CA ALA A 243 14.74 -18.25 6.25
C ALA A 243 13.20 -18.33 6.11
N MET A 244 12.59 -17.49 5.28
CA MET A 244 11.15 -17.57 5.02
C MET A 244 10.88 -18.72 4.04
N GLY A 245 10.56 -19.89 4.59
CA GLY A 245 10.08 -21.03 3.81
C GLY A 245 8.78 -20.72 3.07
N THR A 246 8.35 -21.65 2.21
CA THR A 246 7.03 -21.59 1.57
C THR A 246 5.94 -21.57 2.65
N PHE A 247 5.24 -20.44 2.79
CA PHE A 247 4.12 -20.35 3.69
C PHE A 247 2.89 -21.03 3.07
N GLU A 248 2.31 -21.99 3.76
CA GLU A 248 0.94 -22.39 3.52
C GLU A 248 0.01 -21.35 4.14
N MET A 249 -0.89 -20.80 3.32
CA MET A 249 -1.84 -19.80 3.79
C MET A 249 -2.85 -20.38 4.75
N SER A 250 -2.79 -19.96 6.01
CA SER A 250 -3.83 -20.28 6.98
C SER A 250 -5.01 -19.29 6.86
N GLN A 251 -6.19 -19.76 7.25
CA GLN A 251 -7.37 -18.87 7.35
C GLN A 251 -7.13 -17.69 8.30
N THR A 252 -6.33 -17.90 9.34
CA THR A 252 -5.94 -16.88 10.32
C THR A 252 -5.13 -15.76 9.65
N MET A 253 -4.19 -16.09 8.76
CA MET A 253 -3.40 -15.09 8.03
C MET A 253 -4.27 -14.26 7.10
N MET A 254 -5.19 -14.90 6.37
CA MET A 254 -6.14 -14.19 5.51
C MET A 254 -7.05 -13.27 6.34
N ALA A 255 -7.58 -13.76 7.45
CA ALA A 255 -8.43 -12.96 8.34
C ALA A 255 -7.64 -11.75 8.92
N GLY A 256 -6.39 -11.96 9.35
CA GLY A 256 -5.52 -10.89 9.81
C GLY A 256 -5.27 -9.84 8.73
N GLY A 257 -5.01 -10.27 7.48
CA GLY A 257 -4.82 -9.37 6.34
C GLY A 257 -6.06 -8.56 6.00
N MET A 258 -7.23 -9.19 5.99
CA MET A 258 -8.49 -8.53 5.68
C MET A 258 -8.94 -7.53 6.76
N ASN A 259 -8.65 -7.82 8.02
CA ASN A 259 -9.13 -7.02 9.15
C ASN A 259 -8.03 -6.14 9.78
N GLY A 260 -6.79 -6.25 9.34
CA GLY A 260 -5.63 -5.56 9.95
C GLY A 260 -5.38 -5.95 11.41
N ILE A 261 -5.94 -7.09 11.88
CA ILE A 261 -5.81 -7.59 13.24
C ILE A 261 -6.07 -9.10 13.29
N LEU A 262 -5.26 -9.85 14.05
CA LEU A 262 -5.51 -11.28 14.25
C LEU A 262 -6.69 -11.52 15.21
N PRO A 263 -7.46 -12.60 15.03
CA PRO A 263 -8.58 -12.91 15.92
C PRO A 263 -8.22 -12.97 17.41
N GLU A 264 -7.03 -13.47 17.74
CA GLU A 264 -6.50 -13.52 19.11
C GLU A 264 -6.11 -12.16 19.70
N GLU A 265 -5.83 -11.17 18.84
CA GLU A 265 -5.51 -9.79 19.25
C GLU A 265 -6.77 -8.94 19.51
N ILE A 266 -7.93 -9.32 18.93
CA ILE A 266 -9.18 -8.55 19.06
C ILE A 266 -9.57 -8.31 20.53
N PRO A 267 -9.59 -9.33 21.41
CA PRO A 267 -9.94 -9.11 22.84
C PRO A 267 -8.98 -8.18 23.56
N LEU A 268 -7.70 -8.18 23.18
CA LEU A 268 -6.67 -7.30 23.76
C LEU A 268 -6.89 -5.85 23.33
N HIS A 269 -7.18 -5.64 22.04
CA HIS A 269 -7.51 -4.35 21.48
C HIS A 269 -8.78 -3.76 22.11
N GLU A 270 -9.87 -4.54 22.17
CA GLU A 270 -11.14 -4.12 22.81
C GLU A 270 -10.95 -3.78 24.28
N LYS A 271 -10.15 -4.55 25.00
CA LYS A 271 -9.83 -4.28 26.41
C LYS A 271 -9.08 -2.97 26.58
N MET A 272 -8.11 -2.68 25.67
CA MET A 272 -7.38 -1.42 25.66
C MET A 272 -8.32 -0.25 25.41
N CYS A 273 -9.18 -0.33 24.38
CA CYS A 273 -10.21 0.67 24.10
C CYS A 273 -11.12 0.91 25.31
N LEU A 274 -11.61 -0.16 25.93
CA LEU A 274 -12.50 -0.03 27.10
C LEU A 274 -11.80 0.69 28.28
N SER A 275 -10.53 0.39 28.53
CA SER A 275 -9.78 0.99 29.62
C SER A 275 -9.51 2.49 29.39
N MET A 276 -9.34 2.93 28.15
CA MET A 276 -9.06 4.33 27.78
C MET A 276 -10.34 5.19 27.61
N ARG A 277 -11.53 4.54 27.60
CA ARG A 277 -12.79 5.24 27.30
C ARG A 277 -13.04 6.41 28.26
N GLY A 278 -13.27 7.59 27.71
CA GLY A 278 -13.53 8.81 28.45
C GLY A 278 -12.28 9.49 29.06
N ALA A 279 -11.10 8.92 28.85
CA ALA A 279 -9.83 9.47 29.30
C ALA A 279 -8.97 10.04 28.14
N MET A 280 -9.39 9.82 26.90
CA MET A 280 -8.68 10.28 25.72
C MET A 280 -8.70 11.79 25.56
N ARG A 281 -7.68 12.33 24.93
CA ARG A 281 -7.70 13.71 24.44
C ARG A 281 -8.81 13.85 23.38
N PRO A 282 -9.49 15.02 23.30
CA PRO A 282 -10.65 15.22 22.42
C PRO A 282 -10.36 15.11 20.91
N ASP A 283 -9.09 15.31 20.55
CA ASP A 283 -8.58 15.31 19.18
C ASP A 283 -8.10 13.91 18.69
N ILE A 284 -8.19 12.89 19.55
CA ILE A 284 -7.66 11.54 19.27
C ILE A 284 -8.79 10.51 19.27
N ASP A 285 -8.92 9.74 18.19
CA ASP A 285 -9.85 8.60 18.14
C ASP A 285 -9.37 7.45 19.02
N LEU A 286 -10.30 6.83 19.71
CA LEU A 286 -10.02 5.77 20.67
C LEU A 286 -9.50 4.48 20.01
N ASN A 287 -10.05 4.12 18.85
CA ASN A 287 -9.64 2.91 18.13
C ASN A 287 -8.27 3.12 17.49
N ASP A 288 -8.04 4.29 16.89
CA ASP A 288 -6.74 4.65 16.32
C ASP A 288 -5.64 4.62 17.38
N ALA A 289 -5.90 5.16 18.57
CA ALA A 289 -4.94 5.14 19.69
C ALA A 289 -4.60 3.70 20.14
N ALA A 290 -5.59 2.82 20.24
CA ALA A 290 -5.36 1.43 20.61
C ALA A 290 -4.61 0.66 19.49
N GLU A 291 -4.90 0.96 18.21
CA GLU A 291 -4.17 0.42 17.08
C GLU A 291 -2.72 0.91 17.07
N ASP A 292 -2.46 2.19 17.32
CA ASP A 292 -1.11 2.76 17.42
C ASP A 292 -0.26 2.01 18.48
N LEU A 293 -0.81 1.82 19.67
CA LEU A 293 -0.12 1.10 20.73
C LEU A 293 0.19 -0.35 20.35
N ARG A 294 -0.74 -1.03 19.66
CA ARG A 294 -0.55 -2.38 19.16
C ARG A 294 0.53 -2.42 18.08
N MET A 295 0.50 -1.50 17.12
CA MET A 295 1.49 -1.45 16.04
C MET A 295 2.89 -1.09 16.54
N LEU A 296 3.00 -0.21 17.53
CA LEU A 296 4.27 0.07 18.21
C LEU A 296 4.80 -1.17 18.95
N ALA A 297 3.91 -1.93 19.60
CA ALA A 297 4.27 -3.20 20.20
C ALA A 297 4.81 -4.19 19.15
N LYS A 298 4.18 -4.32 17.96
CA LYS A 298 4.68 -5.15 16.85
C LYS A 298 6.08 -4.75 16.40
N GLN A 299 6.40 -3.48 16.40
CA GLN A 299 7.71 -2.95 16.01
C GLN A 299 8.79 -3.17 17.07
N GLY A 300 8.46 -3.71 18.24
CA GLY A 300 9.41 -4.04 19.31
C GLY A 300 9.74 -2.85 20.22
N VAL A 301 8.91 -1.80 20.21
CA VAL A 301 8.99 -0.70 21.19
C VAL A 301 8.86 -1.26 22.60
N SER A 302 9.64 -0.77 23.55
CA SER A 302 9.62 -1.25 24.92
C SER A 302 8.33 -0.88 25.66
N LEU A 303 7.96 -1.66 26.68
CA LEU A 303 6.77 -1.35 27.48
C LEU A 303 6.84 0.05 28.12
N ALA A 304 8.01 0.48 28.57
CA ALA A 304 8.20 1.81 29.17
C ALA A 304 7.96 2.95 28.18
N GLU A 305 8.39 2.78 26.93
CA GLU A 305 8.10 3.73 25.84
C GLU A 305 6.61 3.73 25.49
N LEU A 306 5.97 2.56 25.44
CA LEU A 306 4.52 2.47 25.22
C LEU A 306 3.71 3.14 26.35
N GLU A 307 4.15 3.04 27.62
CA GLU A 307 3.54 3.74 28.75
C GLU A 307 3.68 5.27 28.59
N SER A 308 4.81 5.73 28.05
CA SER A 308 5.00 7.15 27.72
C SER A 308 4.07 7.61 26.59
N VAL A 309 3.97 6.82 25.51
CA VAL A 309 3.04 7.10 24.39
C VAL A 309 1.60 7.11 24.90
N LEU A 310 1.17 6.11 25.67
CA LEU A 310 -0.17 6.08 26.27
C LEU A 310 -0.44 7.37 27.07
N SER A 311 0.53 7.81 27.86
CA SER A 311 0.39 9.03 28.66
C SER A 311 0.20 10.28 27.80
N SER A 312 0.78 10.33 26.59
CA SER A 312 0.62 11.45 25.66
C SER A 312 -0.73 11.47 24.92
N LEU A 313 -1.37 10.30 24.79
CA LEU A 313 -2.69 10.15 24.15
C LEU A 313 -3.85 10.51 25.09
N LEU A 314 -3.60 10.52 26.40
CA LEU A 314 -4.62 10.74 27.40
C LEU A 314 -4.72 12.22 27.83
N ALA A 315 -5.93 12.64 28.20
CA ALA A 315 -6.19 13.93 28.84
C ALA A 315 -5.93 13.89 30.38
N VAL A 316 -5.75 12.69 30.94
CA VAL A 316 -5.54 12.42 32.36
C VAL A 316 -4.35 11.46 32.54
N LEU A 317 -3.85 11.33 33.76
CA LEU A 317 -2.79 10.36 34.04
C LEU A 317 -3.31 8.92 33.85
N PRO A 318 -2.47 8.00 33.32
CA PRO A 318 -2.82 6.60 33.18
C PRO A 318 -3.22 5.95 34.50
N THR A 319 -4.32 5.23 34.51
CA THR A 319 -4.75 4.46 35.70
C THR A 319 -4.04 3.09 35.73
N PRO A 320 -4.01 2.41 36.90
CA PRO A 320 -3.49 1.05 37.01
C PRO A 320 -4.21 0.06 36.06
N GLU A 321 -5.50 0.27 35.77
CA GLU A 321 -6.28 -0.52 34.84
C GLU A 321 -5.80 -0.35 33.40
N MET A 322 -5.57 0.89 32.96
CA MET A 322 -4.99 1.21 31.63
C MET A 322 -3.60 0.60 31.46
N LEU A 323 -2.74 0.74 32.47
CA LEU A 323 -1.39 0.16 32.44
C LEU A 323 -1.44 -1.38 32.42
N GLY A 324 -2.41 -1.98 33.11
CA GLY A 324 -2.66 -3.43 33.09
C GLY A 324 -3.14 -3.90 31.72
N ALA A 325 -4.04 -3.15 31.06
CA ALA A 325 -4.50 -3.44 29.70
C ALA A 325 -3.37 -3.28 28.68
N LEU A 326 -2.57 -2.21 28.79
CA LEU A 326 -1.40 -1.99 27.92
C LEU A 326 -0.38 -3.13 28.04
N ARG A 327 -0.09 -3.59 29.25
CA ARG A 327 0.81 -4.73 29.46
C ARG A 327 0.30 -6.00 28.78
N GLN A 328 -1.00 -6.30 28.90
CA GLN A 328 -1.60 -7.45 28.23
C GLN A 328 -1.54 -7.32 26.70
N LEU A 329 -1.85 -6.14 26.18
CA LEU A 329 -1.68 -5.84 24.76
C LEU A 329 -0.23 -6.08 24.33
N TYR A 330 0.72 -5.53 25.08
CA TYR A 330 2.14 -5.68 24.84
C TYR A 330 2.61 -7.14 24.83
N GLU A 331 2.21 -7.93 25.80
CA GLU A 331 2.61 -9.35 25.95
C GLU A 331 1.93 -10.25 24.90
N GLY A 332 0.69 -9.95 24.54
CA GLY A 332 -0.10 -10.75 23.61
C GLY A 332 0.05 -10.36 22.13
N THR A 333 0.78 -9.28 21.81
CA THR A 333 0.98 -8.85 20.42
C THR A 333 2.28 -9.47 19.85
N PRO A 334 2.19 -10.27 18.77
CA PRO A 334 3.36 -10.83 18.08
C PRO A 334 4.28 -9.74 17.52
N ARG A 335 5.60 -9.91 17.68
CA ARG A 335 6.61 -8.93 17.25
C ARG A 335 7.08 -9.19 15.84
N TRP A 336 7.33 -8.14 15.07
CA TRP A 336 8.01 -8.22 13.78
C TRP A 336 9.52 -8.51 13.93
N LEU A 337 10.13 -8.05 15.01
CA LEU A 337 11.51 -8.37 15.35
C LEU A 337 11.57 -9.78 15.98
N GLY A 338 12.07 -10.76 15.25
CA GLY A 338 12.26 -12.12 15.75
C GLY A 338 11.29 -13.15 15.18
N LEU A 339 11.11 -13.16 13.87
CA LEU A 339 10.22 -14.06 13.11
C LEU A 339 10.34 -15.55 13.49
N LYS A 340 11.48 -16.02 14.04
CA LYS A 340 11.60 -17.37 14.59
C LYS A 340 10.60 -17.67 15.69
N ALA A 341 10.23 -16.67 16.49
CA ALA A 341 9.29 -16.84 17.59
C ALA A 341 7.82 -16.77 17.14
N ALA A 342 7.50 -16.07 16.06
CA ALA A 342 6.13 -15.94 15.53
C ALA A 342 5.67 -17.16 14.71
N LEU A 343 6.61 -17.98 14.24
CA LEU A 343 6.32 -19.20 13.46
C LEU A 343 6.33 -20.48 14.33
N GLU A 344 6.69 -20.39 15.61
CA GLU A 344 6.70 -21.51 16.55
C GLU A 344 5.44 -21.56 17.45
N HIS A 345 4.48 -20.67 17.21
CA HIS A 345 3.16 -20.62 17.84
C HIS A 345 2.06 -20.71 16.78
#